data_879c7053a815b96c6a426cae9447a5c7
#
_entry.id   879c7053a815b96c6a426cae9447a5c7
#
_cell.length_a   1.000
_cell.length_b   1.000
_cell.length_c   1.000
_cell.angle_alpha   90.00
_cell.angle_beta   90.00
_cell.angle_gamma   90.00
#
_symmetry.space_group_name_H-M   'P 1'
#
loop_
_entity.id
_entity.type
_entity.pdbx_description
1 polymer ?
#
loop_
_entity_poly.entity_id
_entity_poly.type
_entity_poly.pdbx_seq_one_letter_code
_entity_poly.pdbx_strand_id
1 'polypeptide(L)'
;MENKSAPKEPSLDTTYNPTEIEQPLYQHWEKNGYFKANGDTSKESFCIVIPPPNVTGSLHMGHAFQQTIMDTMIRYQRMQGKNTLWQAGTDHAGIATQMVVERKIAAEEGKNRHDYGRDAFIDKIWEWKAESGGNISNQMRRLGNSVDWDRRSEER
;
A
#
# COMPACT_ATOMS: atom_id res chain seq x y z
N MET A 1 29.88 9.79 49.95
CA MET A 1 30.35 9.53 48.56
C MET A 1 29.22 8.84 47.83
N GLU A 2 28.43 9.62 47.08
CA GLU A 2 27.35 9.07 46.28
C GLU A 2 27.95 8.42 45.02
N ASN A 3 27.72 7.14 44.91
CA ASN A 3 28.11 6.34 43.74
C ASN A 3 27.16 6.68 42.58
N LYS A 4 27.50 7.65 41.74
CA LYS A 4 26.79 7.93 40.50
C LYS A 4 27.00 6.74 39.55
N SER A 5 26.02 5.84 39.49
CA SER A 5 25.99 4.80 38.46
C SER A 5 26.04 5.44 37.08
N ALA A 6 26.98 5.02 36.23
CA ALA A 6 27.07 5.46 34.87
C ALA A 6 25.72 5.22 34.14
N PRO A 7 25.30 6.09 33.23
CA PRO A 7 24.08 5.86 32.47
C PRO A 7 24.22 4.53 31.71
N LYS A 8 23.24 3.66 31.91
CA LYS A 8 23.14 2.40 31.16
C LYS A 8 23.05 2.74 29.67
N GLU A 9 23.97 2.24 28.87
CA GLU A 9 23.84 2.32 27.42
C GLU A 9 22.52 1.70 27.01
N PRO A 10 21.79 2.30 26.03
CA PRO A 10 20.55 1.73 25.56
C PRO A 10 20.82 0.36 24.94
N SER A 11 20.41 -0.70 25.62
CA SER A 11 20.49 -2.06 25.12
C SER A 11 19.24 -2.35 24.29
N LEU A 12 19.42 -2.93 23.11
CA LEU A 12 18.30 -3.47 22.33
C LEU A 12 17.65 -4.61 23.11
N ASP A 13 16.33 -4.71 23.00
CA ASP A 13 15.60 -5.85 23.53
C ASP A 13 16.07 -7.16 22.88
N THR A 14 16.04 -8.24 23.63
CA THR A 14 16.47 -9.57 23.15
C THR A 14 15.51 -10.17 22.12
N THR A 15 14.28 -9.64 22.05
CA THR A 15 13.23 -10.10 21.15
C THR A 15 12.70 -8.94 20.31
N TYR A 16 12.63 -9.15 19.00
CA TYR A 16 12.03 -8.17 18.09
C TYR A 16 10.51 -8.13 18.28
N ASN A 17 9.96 -6.95 18.58
CA ASN A 17 8.53 -6.71 18.65
C ASN A 17 8.05 -5.90 17.43
N PRO A 18 7.52 -6.56 16.38
CA PRO A 18 7.09 -5.87 15.16
C PRO A 18 6.00 -4.83 15.38
N THR A 19 5.11 -5.07 16.34
CA THR A 19 3.96 -4.21 16.60
C THR A 19 4.37 -2.80 17.06
N GLU A 20 5.44 -2.71 17.85
CA GLU A 20 5.94 -1.45 18.39
C GLU A 20 6.84 -0.71 17.40
N ILE A 21 7.44 -1.41 16.45
CA ILE A 21 8.52 -0.87 15.60
C ILE A 21 8.03 -0.57 14.19
N GLU A 22 7.36 -1.52 13.53
CA GLU A 22 7.12 -1.46 12.09
C GLU A 22 6.21 -0.29 11.66
N GLN A 23 5.08 -0.11 12.33
CA GLN A 23 4.14 0.95 11.95
C GLN A 23 4.67 2.35 12.24
N PRO A 24 5.22 2.66 13.44
CA PRO A 24 5.81 3.97 13.70
C PRO A 24 6.96 4.30 12.75
N LEU A 25 7.79 3.30 12.42
CA LEU A 25 8.90 3.47 11.49
C LEU A 25 8.41 3.77 10.06
N TYR A 26 7.41 3.03 9.59
CA TYR A 26 6.83 3.27 8.27
C TYR A 26 6.18 4.66 8.16
N GLN A 27 5.42 5.06 9.17
CA GLN A 27 4.82 6.39 9.25
C GLN A 27 5.88 7.49 9.25
N HIS A 28 7.00 7.27 9.93
CA HIS A 28 8.13 8.19 9.91
C HIS A 28 8.70 8.33 8.49
N TRP A 29 8.90 7.24 7.76
CA TRP A 29 9.40 7.28 6.38
C TRP A 29 8.43 8.00 5.42
N GLU A 30 7.14 7.70 5.51
CA GLU A 30 6.11 8.31 4.67
C GLU A 30 6.01 9.82 4.96
N LYS A 31 5.95 10.21 6.24
CA LYS A 31 5.89 11.62 6.68
C LYS A 31 7.09 12.45 6.20
N ASN A 32 8.28 11.85 6.18
CA ASN A 32 9.49 12.54 5.72
C ASN A 32 9.71 12.45 4.20
N GLY A 33 8.80 11.81 3.46
CA GLY A 33 8.86 11.74 2.01
C GLY A 33 10.04 10.93 1.47
N TYR A 34 10.56 9.95 2.21
CA TYR A 34 11.75 9.18 1.80
C TYR A 34 11.50 8.31 0.56
N PHE A 35 10.26 8.09 0.20
CA PHE A 35 9.88 7.30 -0.98
C PHE A 35 9.55 8.14 -2.20
N LYS A 36 9.53 9.48 -2.05
CA LYS A 36 9.15 10.39 -3.14
C LYS A 36 10.23 10.47 -4.21
N ALA A 37 9.81 10.32 -5.45
CA ALA A 37 10.64 10.74 -6.57
C ALA A 37 10.70 12.27 -6.60
N ASN A 38 11.88 12.80 -6.84
CA ASN A 38 12.08 14.24 -6.99
C ASN A 38 12.34 14.60 -8.46
N GLY A 39 12.25 15.88 -8.79
CA GLY A 39 12.52 16.38 -10.14
C GLY A 39 14.01 16.54 -10.48
N ASP A 40 14.91 15.92 -9.72
CA ASP A 40 16.37 16.06 -9.91
C ASP A 40 16.82 15.32 -11.17
N THR A 41 17.03 16.07 -12.23
CA THR A 41 17.50 15.56 -13.53
C THR A 41 19.01 15.27 -13.56
N SER A 42 19.74 15.62 -12.51
CA SER A 42 21.17 15.29 -12.39
C SER A 42 21.43 13.85 -12.03
N LYS A 43 20.42 13.15 -11.51
CA LYS A 43 20.49 11.75 -11.12
C LYS A 43 19.89 10.84 -12.17
N GLU A 44 20.49 9.67 -12.33
CA GLU A 44 19.90 8.61 -13.17
C GLU A 44 18.54 8.19 -12.60
N SER A 45 17.53 8.13 -13.46
CA SER A 45 16.19 7.72 -13.08
C SER A 45 16.03 6.20 -13.09
N PHE A 46 15.29 5.67 -12.11
CA PHE A 46 14.89 4.27 -12.08
C PHE A 46 13.42 4.17 -11.65
N CYS A 47 12.60 3.52 -12.46
CA CYS A 47 11.17 3.40 -12.20
C CYS A 47 10.70 1.95 -12.34
N ILE A 48 9.86 1.52 -11.41
CA ILE A 48 9.07 0.29 -11.55
C ILE A 48 7.60 0.67 -11.42
N VAL A 49 6.78 0.19 -12.35
CA VAL A 49 5.32 0.25 -12.26
C VAL A 49 4.82 -1.07 -11.70
N ILE A 50 4.08 -1.03 -10.61
CA ILE A 50 3.45 -2.24 -10.06
C ILE A 50 2.33 -2.69 -11.00
N PRO A 51 2.18 -3.99 -11.31
CA PRO A 51 0.93 -4.49 -11.85
C PRO A 51 -0.20 -4.16 -10.89
N PRO A 52 -1.17 -3.31 -11.30
CA PRO A 52 -2.16 -2.79 -10.36
C PRO A 52 -3.09 -3.92 -9.90
N PRO A 53 -3.19 -4.19 -8.59
CA PRO A 53 -4.11 -5.20 -8.09
C PRO A 53 -5.56 -4.77 -8.29
N ASN A 54 -6.41 -5.75 -8.64
CA ASN A 54 -7.84 -5.55 -8.77
C ASN A 54 -8.48 -5.22 -7.41
N VAL A 55 -9.42 -4.26 -7.38
CA VAL A 55 -10.17 -3.91 -6.16
C VAL A 55 -11.29 -4.92 -5.86
N THR A 56 -11.05 -6.20 -6.10
CA THR A 56 -12.01 -7.30 -5.90
C THR A 56 -11.88 -8.01 -4.56
N GLY A 57 -10.86 -7.63 -3.76
CA GLY A 57 -10.62 -8.23 -2.45
C GLY A 57 -9.27 -7.82 -1.85
N SER A 58 -8.78 -8.66 -0.93
CA SER A 58 -7.50 -8.45 -0.24
C SER A 58 -6.33 -9.00 -1.03
N LEU A 59 -5.14 -8.47 -0.78
CA LEU A 59 -3.89 -9.04 -1.27
C LEU A 59 -3.64 -10.42 -0.62
N HIS A 60 -2.95 -11.28 -1.34
CA HIS A 60 -2.53 -12.60 -0.89
C HIS A 60 -1.02 -12.78 -1.04
N MET A 61 -0.47 -13.92 -0.60
CA MET A 61 0.98 -14.18 -0.58
C MET A 61 1.66 -13.99 -1.94
N GLY A 62 0.98 -14.27 -3.05
CA GLY A 62 1.52 -14.01 -4.39
C GLY A 62 1.80 -12.52 -4.64
N HIS A 63 0.88 -11.66 -4.22
CA HIS A 63 1.11 -10.20 -4.28
C HIS A 63 2.25 -9.77 -3.35
N ALA A 64 2.30 -10.31 -2.13
CA ALA A 64 3.37 -9.99 -1.18
C ALA A 64 4.75 -10.36 -1.74
N PHE A 65 4.87 -11.55 -2.33
CA PHE A 65 6.11 -12.03 -2.94
C PHE A 65 6.55 -11.13 -4.10
N GLN A 66 5.65 -10.83 -5.04
CA GLN A 66 5.92 -9.94 -6.16
C GLN A 66 6.35 -8.55 -5.70
N GLN A 67 5.63 -7.98 -4.76
CA GLN A 67 5.90 -6.65 -4.23
C GLN A 67 7.23 -6.60 -3.47
N THR A 68 7.57 -7.64 -2.72
CA THR A 68 8.86 -7.72 -2.03
C THR A 68 10.05 -7.71 -3.00
N ILE A 69 9.94 -8.42 -4.13
CA ILE A 69 10.98 -8.41 -5.17
C ILE A 69 11.14 -6.99 -5.75
N MET A 70 10.03 -6.35 -6.11
CA MET A 70 10.04 -5.00 -6.68
C MET A 70 10.59 -3.97 -5.68
N ASP A 71 10.17 -4.05 -4.42
CA ASP A 71 10.64 -3.14 -3.37
C ASP A 71 12.13 -3.31 -3.09
N THR A 72 12.62 -4.54 -3.12
CA THR A 72 14.07 -4.82 -2.99
C THR A 72 14.85 -4.13 -4.11
N MET A 73 14.38 -4.20 -5.34
CA MET A 73 15.03 -3.54 -6.48
C MET A 73 14.99 -2.01 -6.34
N ILE A 74 13.86 -1.44 -5.98
CA ILE A 74 13.70 0.00 -5.76
C ILE A 74 14.62 0.48 -4.64
N ARG A 75 14.65 -0.22 -3.50
CA ARG A 75 15.52 0.13 -2.36
C ARG A 75 16.99 0.05 -2.75
N TYR A 76 17.40 -0.98 -3.47
CA TYR A 76 18.76 -1.13 -3.95
C TYR A 76 19.17 0.06 -4.85
N GLN A 77 18.34 0.42 -5.82
CA GLN A 77 18.64 1.55 -6.73
C GLN A 77 18.64 2.89 -5.99
N ARG A 78 17.76 3.05 -4.98
CA ARG A 78 17.78 4.24 -4.11
C ARG A 78 19.07 4.34 -3.31
N MET A 79 19.57 3.22 -2.78
CA MET A 79 20.87 3.17 -2.08
C MET A 79 22.05 3.47 -3.01
N GLN A 80 21.93 3.20 -4.31
CA GLN A 80 22.91 3.62 -5.32
C GLN A 80 22.82 5.12 -5.67
N GLY A 81 21.93 5.88 -5.05
CA GLY A 81 21.79 7.33 -5.22
C GLY A 81 20.92 7.73 -6.41
N LYS A 82 20.25 6.80 -7.08
CA LYS A 82 19.35 7.11 -8.20
C LYS A 82 18.06 7.82 -7.75
N ASN A 83 17.47 8.58 -8.66
CA ASN A 83 16.13 9.12 -8.48
C ASN A 83 15.10 8.02 -8.78
N THR A 84 14.58 7.39 -7.72
CA THR A 84 13.73 6.21 -7.87
C THR A 84 12.27 6.53 -7.72
N LEU A 85 11.44 5.91 -8.57
CA LEU A 85 9.98 5.92 -8.46
C LEU A 85 9.46 4.48 -8.45
N TRP A 86 8.77 4.10 -7.40
CA TRP A 86 7.88 2.95 -7.43
C TRP A 86 6.43 3.43 -7.59
N GLN A 87 5.93 3.33 -8.82
CA GLN A 87 4.58 3.75 -9.16
C GLN A 87 3.59 2.66 -8.75
N ALA A 88 2.75 2.96 -7.77
CA ALA A 88 1.64 2.10 -7.39
C ALA A 88 0.33 2.54 -8.04
N GLY A 89 -0.62 1.62 -8.05
CA GLY A 89 -1.98 1.86 -8.53
C GLY A 89 -2.90 0.72 -8.15
N THR A 90 -4.17 0.86 -8.51
CA THR A 90 -5.18 -0.19 -8.44
C THR A 90 -5.96 -0.24 -9.73
N ASP A 91 -6.40 -1.43 -10.12
CA ASP A 91 -7.32 -1.64 -11.23
C ASP A 91 -8.75 -1.73 -10.67
N HIS A 92 -9.67 -0.96 -11.22
CA HIS A 92 -11.09 -1.01 -10.86
C HIS A 92 -11.75 -2.34 -11.25
N ALA A 93 -11.17 -3.09 -12.19
CA ALA A 93 -11.59 -4.43 -12.62
C ALA A 93 -13.10 -4.49 -12.96
N GLY A 94 -13.61 -3.48 -13.63
CA GLY A 94 -15.02 -3.18 -13.93
C GLY A 94 -16.03 -4.31 -13.73
N ILE A 95 -16.07 -5.30 -14.64
CA ILE A 95 -17.04 -6.41 -14.58
C ILE A 95 -16.87 -7.24 -13.30
N ALA A 96 -15.62 -7.56 -12.92
CA ALA A 96 -15.35 -8.38 -11.74
C ALA A 96 -15.80 -7.67 -10.44
N THR A 97 -15.56 -6.37 -10.33
CA THR A 97 -16.00 -5.56 -9.20
C THR A 97 -17.53 -5.47 -9.13
N GLN A 98 -18.21 -5.28 -10.27
CA GLN A 98 -19.67 -5.34 -10.31
C GLN A 98 -20.21 -6.68 -9.78
N MET A 99 -19.63 -7.79 -10.21
CA MET A 99 -20.04 -9.12 -9.73
C MET A 99 -19.83 -9.30 -8.21
N VAL A 100 -18.74 -8.78 -7.66
CA VAL A 100 -18.47 -8.82 -6.22
C VAL A 100 -19.52 -8.02 -5.45
N VAL A 101 -19.79 -6.79 -5.89
CA VAL A 101 -20.79 -5.92 -5.26
C VAL A 101 -22.20 -6.52 -5.36
N GLU A 102 -22.56 -7.06 -6.51
CA GLU A 102 -23.87 -7.71 -6.71
C GLU A 102 -24.05 -8.91 -5.76
N ARG A 103 -23.01 -9.75 -5.59
CA ARG A 103 -23.05 -10.86 -4.62
C ARG A 103 -23.18 -10.38 -3.18
N LYS A 104 -22.46 -9.30 -2.82
CA LYS A 104 -22.53 -8.69 -1.49
C LYS A 104 -23.96 -8.20 -1.20
N ILE A 105 -24.55 -7.43 -2.12
CA ILE A 105 -25.92 -6.93 -1.99
C ILE A 105 -26.92 -8.08 -1.90
N ALA A 106 -26.78 -9.12 -2.72
CA ALA A 106 -27.64 -10.27 -2.67
C ALA A 106 -27.58 -11.02 -1.32
N ALA A 107 -26.37 -11.14 -0.76
CA ALA A 107 -26.16 -11.80 0.53
C ALA A 107 -26.66 -10.98 1.73
N GLU A 108 -26.45 -9.66 1.72
CA GLU A 108 -26.76 -8.78 2.84
C GLU A 108 -28.21 -8.27 2.84
N GLU A 109 -28.76 -8.00 1.65
CA GLU A 109 -30.05 -7.33 1.50
C GLU A 109 -31.09 -8.14 0.70
N GLY A 110 -30.70 -9.26 0.10
CA GLY A 110 -31.58 -10.07 -0.75
C GLY A 110 -32.00 -9.37 -2.06
N LYS A 111 -31.27 -8.35 -2.47
CA LYS A 111 -31.53 -7.53 -3.67
C LYS A 111 -30.53 -7.81 -4.78
N ASN A 112 -30.86 -7.36 -5.98
CA ASN A 112 -29.99 -7.39 -7.14
C ASN A 112 -29.81 -5.98 -7.72
N ARG A 113 -28.93 -5.83 -8.73
CA ARG A 113 -28.64 -4.54 -9.35
C ARG A 113 -29.85 -3.84 -9.97
N HIS A 114 -30.88 -4.59 -10.40
CA HIS A 114 -32.09 -4.03 -11.01
C HIS A 114 -33.01 -3.42 -9.97
N ASP A 115 -33.00 -3.93 -8.71
CA ASP A 115 -33.76 -3.38 -7.61
C ASP A 115 -33.23 -2.00 -7.17
N TYR A 116 -31.94 -1.76 -7.39
CA TYR A 116 -31.31 -0.46 -7.11
C TYR A 116 -31.47 0.56 -8.24
N GLY A 117 -31.54 0.11 -9.49
CA GLY A 117 -31.35 0.94 -10.65
C GLY A 117 -29.88 1.32 -10.87
N ARG A 118 -29.58 1.90 -12.02
CA ARG A 118 -28.20 2.13 -12.49
C ARG A 118 -27.39 3.01 -11.54
N ASP A 119 -27.91 4.17 -11.18
CA ASP A 119 -27.15 5.21 -10.49
C ASP A 119 -26.83 4.77 -9.04
N ALA A 120 -27.83 4.29 -8.30
CA ALA A 120 -27.62 3.80 -6.95
C ALA A 120 -26.72 2.54 -6.89
N PHE A 121 -26.73 1.69 -7.92
CA PHE A 121 -25.82 0.57 -8.02
C PHE A 121 -24.38 1.02 -8.29
N ILE A 122 -24.17 2.06 -9.11
CA ILE A 122 -22.86 2.66 -9.34
C ILE A 122 -22.31 3.25 -8.04
N ASP A 123 -23.13 3.90 -7.22
CA ASP A 123 -22.72 4.42 -5.91
C ASP A 123 -22.22 3.29 -5.00
N LYS A 124 -22.90 2.15 -4.97
CA LYS A 124 -22.46 0.95 -4.24
C LYS A 124 -21.11 0.41 -4.74
N ILE A 125 -20.85 0.48 -6.03
CA ILE A 125 -19.54 0.10 -6.60
C ILE A 125 -18.44 1.06 -6.14
N TRP A 126 -18.73 2.37 -6.09
CA TRP A 126 -17.76 3.35 -5.59
C TRP A 126 -17.47 3.19 -4.09
N GLU A 127 -18.49 2.89 -3.28
CA GLU A 127 -18.32 2.55 -1.86
C GLU A 127 -17.38 1.35 -1.70
N TRP A 128 -17.64 0.27 -2.41
CA TRP A 128 -16.79 -0.93 -2.41
C TRP A 128 -15.35 -0.61 -2.86
N LYS A 129 -15.19 0.14 -3.94
CA LYS A 129 -13.87 0.54 -4.45
C LYS A 129 -13.08 1.32 -3.40
N ALA A 130 -13.72 2.23 -2.69
CA ALA A 130 -13.06 3.00 -1.63
C ALA A 130 -12.62 2.09 -0.48
N GLU A 131 -13.48 1.17 -0.04
CA GLU A 131 -13.18 0.19 1.01
C GLU A 131 -12.04 -0.75 0.61
N SER A 132 -12.19 -1.45 -0.52
CA SER A 132 -11.23 -2.45 -1.00
C SER A 132 -9.88 -1.83 -1.38
N GLY A 133 -9.87 -0.72 -2.10
CA GLY A 133 -8.65 -0.01 -2.47
C GLY A 133 -7.92 0.58 -1.26
N GLY A 134 -8.66 1.04 -0.26
CA GLY A 134 -8.10 1.46 1.03
C GLY A 134 -7.43 0.31 1.78
N ASN A 135 -8.07 -0.86 1.82
CA ASN A 135 -7.52 -2.06 2.43
C ASN A 135 -6.22 -2.52 1.73
N ILE A 136 -6.22 -2.58 0.39
CA ILE A 136 -5.02 -2.91 -0.41
C ILE A 136 -3.87 -1.96 -0.08
N SER A 137 -4.11 -0.66 -0.07
CA SER A 137 -3.09 0.34 0.26
C SER A 137 -2.54 0.17 1.68
N ASN A 138 -3.39 -0.18 2.64
CA ASN A 138 -2.97 -0.46 4.00
C ASN A 138 -2.15 -1.76 4.11
N GLN A 139 -2.53 -2.82 3.36
CA GLN A 139 -1.75 -4.05 3.29
C GLN A 139 -0.35 -3.80 2.70
N MET A 140 -0.24 -2.98 1.66
CA MET A 140 1.05 -2.59 1.08
C MET A 140 1.92 -1.81 2.08
N ARG A 141 1.33 -0.90 2.88
CA ARG A 141 2.03 -0.21 3.97
C ARG A 141 2.50 -1.18 5.06
N ARG A 142 1.67 -2.17 5.40
CA ARG A 142 2.06 -3.21 6.36
C ARG A 142 3.20 -4.10 5.88
N LEU A 143 3.32 -4.32 4.57
CA LEU A 143 4.48 -4.98 3.96
C LEU A 143 5.75 -4.11 3.97
N GLY A 144 5.64 -2.83 4.33
CA GLY A 144 6.77 -1.90 4.31
C GLY A 144 7.14 -1.38 2.92
N ASN A 145 6.24 -1.47 1.95
CA ASN A 145 6.50 -1.10 0.56
C ASN A 145 6.89 0.38 0.40
N SER A 146 8.01 0.65 -0.23
CA SER A 146 8.57 2.01 -0.39
C SER A 146 7.99 2.74 -1.61
N VAL A 147 6.66 2.82 -1.66
CA VAL A 147 5.87 3.43 -2.73
C VAL A 147 5.78 4.94 -2.56
N ASP A 148 5.81 5.68 -3.67
CA ASP A 148 5.43 7.09 -3.69
C ASP A 148 3.89 7.21 -3.72
N TRP A 149 3.29 7.36 -2.54
CA TRP A 149 1.84 7.40 -2.39
C TRP A 149 1.19 8.67 -2.97
N ASP A 150 1.93 9.73 -3.19
CA ASP A 150 1.43 10.97 -3.80
C ASP A 150 1.25 10.82 -5.32
N ARG A 151 1.85 9.79 -5.92
CA ARG A 151 1.82 9.50 -7.36
C ARG A 151 1.08 8.21 -7.71
N ARG A 152 0.02 7.94 -7.00
CA ARG A 152 -0.80 6.76 -7.25
C ARG A 152 -1.58 6.88 -8.55
N SER A 153 -1.61 5.79 -9.34
CA SER A 153 -2.44 5.65 -10.56
C SER A 153 -3.69 4.80 -10.28
N GLU A 154 -4.71 4.99 -11.12
CA GLU A 154 -5.91 4.17 -11.11
C GLU A 154 -6.28 3.80 -12.54
N GLU A 155 -6.43 2.51 -12.81
CA GLU A 155 -6.94 1.98 -14.07
C GLU A 155 -8.46 1.79 -13.96
N ARG A 156 -9.20 2.18 -15.02
CA ARG A 156 -10.68 2.18 -15.05
C ARG A 156 -11.21 1.28 -16.14
#